data_e551748839f3a8f0b6ee79c6795d87e6
#
_entry.id   e551748839f3a8f0b6ee79c6795d87e6
#
_cell.length_a   1.000
_cell.length_b   1.000
_cell.length_c   1.000
_cell.angle_alpha   90.00
_cell.angle_beta   90.00
_cell.angle_gamma   90.00
#
_symmetry.space_group_name_H-M   'P 1'
#
loop_
_entity.id
_entity.type
_entity.pdbx_description
1 polymer ?
#
loop_
_entity_poly.entity_id
_entity_poly.type
_entity_poly.pdbx_seq_one_letter_code
_entity_poly.pdbx_strand_id
1 'polypeptide(L)'
;MTEEILVKDIMSRPVTISKSAPITEALDRMLDEGVDPLIVVNHDSVVGTVSRQSVAEKLGTKRNSSISPTSIHVASTVEEDFTTVYPDQDLDVVIPLLQTYKLVVVYDEDHRLVGQVTAGDILRVMRPQGKLEDVLEPACTIDQDERVVHWRRRMIDDNLHRCLVTENGRLIGIVTETDVAVAMRKFREIVEDRHQDHRIRNLLVKDIMTTPVITLGVNATIDEAADLMLSRGISSIPVVNGDRIVGMVTRSSLIRA
;
A
#
# COMPACT_ATOMS: atom_id res chain seq x y z
N MET A 1 -35.63 4.57 -0.97
CA MET A 1 -34.99 3.36 -1.54
C MET A 1 -33.60 3.82 -1.95
N THR A 2 -32.58 3.52 -1.16
CA THR A 2 -31.18 3.66 -1.58
C THR A 2 -30.99 2.72 -2.77
N GLU A 3 -30.57 3.23 -3.92
CA GLU A 3 -30.15 2.39 -5.03
C GLU A 3 -29.07 1.44 -4.52
N GLU A 4 -29.26 0.15 -4.75
CA GLU A 4 -28.31 -0.90 -4.41
C GLU A 4 -27.11 -0.75 -5.34
N ILE A 5 -25.94 -0.41 -4.78
CA ILE A 5 -24.71 -0.21 -5.57
C ILE A 5 -24.06 -1.58 -5.77
N LEU A 6 -23.88 -1.97 -7.01
CA LEU A 6 -23.26 -3.22 -7.38
C LEU A 6 -21.77 -3.07 -7.70
N VAL A 7 -21.03 -4.17 -7.62
CA VAL A 7 -19.59 -4.21 -7.95
C VAL A 7 -19.29 -3.60 -9.32
N LYS A 8 -20.10 -3.89 -10.34
CA LYS A 8 -19.94 -3.35 -11.71
C LYS A 8 -19.99 -1.82 -11.79
N ASP A 9 -20.69 -1.17 -10.84
CA ASP A 9 -20.86 0.28 -10.82
C ASP A 9 -19.62 1.02 -10.26
N ILE A 10 -18.78 0.27 -9.52
CA ILE A 10 -17.62 0.82 -8.83
C ILE A 10 -16.28 0.22 -9.27
N MET A 11 -16.28 -0.98 -9.87
CA MET A 11 -15.04 -1.65 -10.25
C MET A 11 -14.24 -0.81 -11.23
N SER A 12 -12.92 -0.81 -11.05
CA SER A 12 -11.97 -0.22 -11.96
C SER A 12 -11.37 -1.26 -12.90
N ARG A 13 -10.70 -0.79 -13.97
CA ARG A 13 -9.96 -1.65 -14.88
C ARG A 13 -8.87 -2.41 -14.10
N PRO A 14 -8.72 -3.74 -14.30
CA PRO A 14 -7.69 -4.50 -13.62
C PRO A 14 -6.29 -4.08 -14.08
N VAL A 15 -5.39 -3.83 -13.13
CA VAL A 15 -3.99 -3.56 -13.41
C VAL A 15 -3.20 -4.84 -13.17
N THR A 16 -2.71 -5.43 -14.25
CA THR A 16 -2.08 -6.75 -14.24
C THR A 16 -0.59 -6.69 -14.49
N ILE A 17 0.13 -7.70 -14.05
CA ILE A 17 1.53 -7.93 -14.36
C ILE A 17 1.75 -9.42 -14.63
N SER A 18 2.62 -9.75 -15.59
CA SER A 18 3.00 -11.14 -15.82
C SER A 18 3.86 -11.68 -14.68
N LYS A 19 3.62 -12.93 -14.26
CA LYS A 19 4.50 -13.59 -13.28
C LYS A 19 5.96 -13.69 -13.73
N SER A 20 6.23 -13.64 -15.04
CA SER A 20 7.57 -13.66 -15.60
C SER A 20 8.24 -12.29 -15.72
N ALA A 21 7.51 -11.21 -15.45
CA ALA A 21 8.04 -9.85 -15.44
C ALA A 21 9.06 -9.65 -14.31
N PRO A 22 10.04 -8.74 -14.46
CA PRO A 22 10.91 -8.35 -13.37
C PRO A 22 10.13 -7.65 -12.24
N ILE A 23 10.57 -7.83 -10.99
CA ILE A 23 9.93 -7.12 -9.84
C ILE A 23 10.11 -5.59 -9.94
N THR A 24 11.11 -5.11 -10.64
CA THR A 24 11.31 -3.68 -10.91
C THR A 24 10.20 -3.11 -11.78
N GLU A 25 9.75 -3.87 -12.81
CA GLU A 25 8.61 -3.49 -13.64
C GLU A 25 7.31 -3.46 -12.83
N ALA A 26 7.13 -4.43 -11.93
CA ALA A 26 5.97 -4.42 -11.03
C ALA A 26 5.97 -3.18 -10.12
N LEU A 27 7.13 -2.81 -9.55
CA LEU A 27 7.25 -1.61 -8.72
C LEU A 27 6.97 -0.34 -9.52
N ASP A 28 7.56 -0.21 -10.73
CA ASP A 28 7.31 0.93 -11.60
C ASP A 28 5.82 1.06 -11.93
N ARG A 29 5.18 -0.02 -12.32
CA ARG A 29 3.75 -0.03 -12.65
C ARG A 29 2.88 0.34 -11.45
N MET A 30 3.20 -0.16 -10.23
CA MET A 30 2.50 0.26 -9.01
C MET A 30 2.64 1.76 -8.72
N LEU A 31 3.80 2.35 -9.04
CA LEU A 31 4.04 3.78 -8.84
C LEU A 31 3.33 4.63 -9.90
N ASP A 32 3.41 4.25 -11.17
CA ASP A 32 2.84 4.99 -12.30
C ASP A 32 1.32 4.97 -12.29
N GLU A 33 0.71 3.80 -12.01
CA GLU A 33 -0.75 3.63 -11.95
C GLU A 33 -1.35 4.02 -10.58
N GLY A 34 -0.52 4.25 -9.57
CA GLY A 34 -0.98 4.56 -8.20
C GLY A 34 -1.73 3.40 -7.54
N VAL A 35 -1.49 2.16 -7.96
CA VAL A 35 -2.18 0.94 -7.51
C VAL A 35 -1.24 0.06 -6.70
N ASP A 36 -1.73 -0.55 -5.63
CA ASP A 36 -1.03 -1.53 -4.80
C ASP A 36 -2.05 -2.41 -4.06
N PRO A 37 -2.04 -3.72 -4.28
CA PRO A 37 -1.16 -4.53 -5.12
C PRO A 37 -1.56 -4.55 -6.61
N LEU A 38 -0.71 -5.16 -7.46
CA LEU A 38 -1.06 -5.56 -8.82
C LEU A 38 -1.57 -7.00 -8.86
N ILE A 39 -2.46 -7.29 -9.81
CA ILE A 39 -2.93 -8.64 -10.10
C ILE A 39 -1.86 -9.36 -10.94
N VAL A 40 -1.39 -10.50 -10.46
CA VAL A 40 -0.38 -11.32 -11.18
C VAL A 40 -1.09 -12.34 -12.07
N VAL A 41 -0.74 -12.34 -13.34
CA VAL A 41 -1.29 -13.27 -14.32
C VAL A 41 -0.22 -14.21 -14.88
N ASN A 42 -0.65 -15.43 -15.19
CA ASN A 42 0.09 -16.41 -15.95
C ASN A 42 -0.76 -16.78 -17.17
N HIS A 43 -0.40 -16.29 -18.35
CA HIS A 43 -1.26 -16.27 -19.53
C HIS A 43 -2.59 -15.56 -19.19
N ASP A 44 -3.72 -16.27 -19.29
CA ASP A 44 -5.06 -15.71 -19.04
C ASP A 44 -5.58 -15.95 -17.62
N SER A 45 -4.79 -16.59 -16.76
CA SER A 45 -5.20 -16.95 -15.39
C SER A 45 -4.55 -16.07 -14.36
N VAL A 46 -5.35 -15.56 -13.41
CA VAL A 46 -4.83 -14.89 -12.20
C VAL A 46 -4.19 -15.96 -11.29
N VAL A 47 -2.99 -15.69 -10.83
CA VAL A 47 -2.22 -16.59 -9.95
C VAL A 47 -1.97 -15.98 -8.57
N GLY A 48 -2.39 -14.76 -8.36
CA GLY A 48 -2.23 -14.06 -7.08
C GLY A 48 -2.05 -12.55 -7.27
N THR A 49 -1.46 -11.93 -6.28
CA THR A 49 -1.12 -10.51 -6.27
C THR A 49 0.36 -10.29 -5.98
N VAL A 50 0.88 -9.10 -6.26
CA VAL A 50 2.20 -8.65 -5.85
C VAL A 50 2.10 -7.26 -5.29
N SER A 51 2.59 -7.06 -4.06
CA SER A 51 2.53 -5.79 -3.35
C SER A 51 3.90 -5.09 -3.28
N ARG A 52 3.89 -3.79 -2.97
CA ARG A 52 5.12 -3.04 -2.66
C ARG A 52 5.85 -3.65 -1.46
N GLN A 53 5.11 -4.19 -0.50
CA GLN A 53 5.68 -4.89 0.64
C GLN A 53 6.42 -6.14 0.20
N SER A 54 5.81 -7.03 -0.58
CA SER A 54 6.46 -8.26 -1.04
C SER A 54 7.69 -7.98 -1.92
N VAL A 55 7.66 -6.90 -2.72
CA VAL A 55 8.83 -6.42 -3.47
C VAL A 55 9.93 -5.92 -2.50
N ALA A 56 9.59 -5.10 -1.50
CA ALA A 56 10.54 -4.59 -0.51
C ALA A 56 11.20 -5.72 0.30
N GLU A 57 10.42 -6.73 0.70
CA GLU A 57 10.91 -7.92 1.38
C GLU A 57 11.91 -8.69 0.51
N LYS A 58 11.55 -8.93 -0.75
CA LYS A 58 12.38 -9.67 -1.68
C LYS A 58 13.69 -8.96 -1.98
N LEU A 59 13.64 -7.66 -2.24
CA LEU A 59 14.83 -6.84 -2.48
C LEU A 59 15.74 -6.76 -1.25
N GLY A 60 15.18 -6.84 -0.06
CA GLY A 60 15.93 -6.74 1.19
C GLY A 60 16.54 -8.06 1.69
N THR A 61 16.35 -9.21 1.02
CA THR A 61 16.91 -10.48 1.49
C THR A 61 18.39 -10.62 1.11
N LYS A 62 19.22 -11.11 2.06
CA LYS A 62 20.65 -11.36 1.81
C LYS A 62 20.92 -12.35 0.66
N ARG A 63 20.03 -13.34 0.49
CA ARG A 63 20.15 -14.35 -0.56
C ARG A 63 20.12 -13.73 -1.97
N ASN A 64 19.51 -12.58 -2.12
CA ASN A 64 19.36 -11.88 -3.40
C ASN A 64 20.32 -10.68 -3.52
N SER A 65 21.23 -10.45 -2.57
CA SER A 65 22.10 -9.26 -2.57
C SER A 65 23.01 -9.18 -3.80
N SER A 66 23.41 -10.32 -4.35
CA SER A 66 24.25 -10.42 -5.57
C SER A 66 23.47 -10.54 -6.88
N ILE A 67 22.12 -10.58 -6.82
CA ILE A 67 21.28 -10.71 -8.02
C ILE A 67 20.76 -9.33 -8.39
N SER A 68 20.91 -8.94 -9.67
CA SER A 68 20.32 -7.69 -10.16
C SER A 68 18.80 -7.67 -9.93
N PRO A 69 18.21 -6.58 -9.44
CA PRO A 69 16.75 -6.47 -9.27
C PRO A 69 15.96 -6.80 -10.54
N THR A 70 16.53 -6.46 -11.70
CA THR A 70 15.94 -6.76 -13.02
C THR A 70 15.90 -8.24 -13.37
N SER A 71 16.70 -9.06 -12.67
CA SER A 71 16.75 -10.52 -12.86
C SER A 71 15.88 -11.28 -11.86
N ILE A 72 15.23 -10.57 -10.92
CA ILE A 72 14.30 -11.17 -9.96
C ILE A 72 12.89 -11.04 -10.55
N HIS A 73 12.22 -12.18 -10.77
CA HIS A 73 10.89 -12.19 -11.37
C HIS A 73 9.78 -12.13 -10.32
N VAL A 74 8.64 -11.57 -10.72
CA VAL A 74 7.40 -11.47 -9.92
C VAL A 74 7.00 -12.84 -9.37
N ALA A 75 7.17 -13.92 -10.14
CA ALA A 75 6.88 -15.29 -9.70
C ALA A 75 7.47 -15.67 -8.33
N SER A 76 8.55 -15.01 -7.92
CA SER A 76 9.20 -15.28 -6.63
C SER A 76 8.63 -14.47 -5.44
N THR A 77 7.64 -13.60 -5.70
CA THR A 77 7.02 -12.69 -4.72
C THR A 77 5.48 -12.72 -4.77
N VAL A 78 4.90 -13.65 -5.54
CA VAL A 78 3.44 -13.77 -5.66
C VAL A 78 2.83 -14.14 -4.32
N GLU A 79 1.82 -13.38 -3.93
CA GLU A 79 0.93 -13.67 -2.82
C GLU A 79 -0.27 -14.42 -3.41
N GLU A 80 -0.36 -15.74 -3.13
CA GLU A 80 -1.38 -16.62 -3.74
C GLU A 80 -2.74 -16.50 -3.03
N ASP A 81 -2.76 -15.93 -1.83
CA ASP A 81 -3.98 -15.66 -1.08
C ASP A 81 -4.60 -14.35 -1.59
N PHE A 82 -5.67 -14.46 -2.38
CA PHE A 82 -6.46 -13.35 -2.90
C PHE A 82 -7.94 -13.71 -2.91
N THR A 83 -8.80 -12.71 -2.98
CA THR A 83 -10.27 -12.91 -2.98
C THR A 83 -10.91 -12.38 -4.24
N THR A 84 -12.08 -12.93 -4.56
CA THR A 84 -12.80 -12.65 -5.81
C THR A 84 -14.28 -12.35 -5.56
N VAL A 85 -14.85 -11.55 -6.44
CA VAL A 85 -16.29 -11.25 -6.49
C VAL A 85 -16.77 -11.22 -7.95
N TYR A 86 -18.09 -11.12 -8.14
CA TYR A 86 -18.73 -10.99 -9.43
C TYR A 86 -19.36 -9.60 -9.61
N PRO A 87 -19.56 -9.13 -10.87
CA PRO A 87 -20.06 -7.78 -11.15
C PRO A 87 -21.46 -7.46 -10.60
N ASP A 88 -22.29 -8.46 -10.41
CA ASP A 88 -23.67 -8.37 -9.93
C ASP A 88 -23.80 -8.49 -8.41
N GLN A 89 -22.69 -8.66 -7.70
CA GLN A 89 -22.69 -8.69 -6.23
C GLN A 89 -22.83 -7.29 -5.64
N ASP A 90 -23.45 -7.26 -4.46
CA ASP A 90 -23.64 -6.05 -3.67
C ASP A 90 -22.32 -5.55 -3.05
N LEU A 91 -22.22 -4.25 -2.87
CA LEU A 91 -21.09 -3.60 -2.23
C LEU A 91 -20.87 -4.06 -0.78
N ASP A 92 -21.94 -4.42 -0.08
CA ASP A 92 -21.88 -4.93 1.30
C ASP A 92 -21.05 -6.23 1.43
N VAL A 93 -20.91 -6.99 0.34
CA VAL A 93 -20.03 -8.15 0.28
C VAL A 93 -18.56 -7.75 0.18
N VAL A 94 -18.29 -6.64 -0.53
CA VAL A 94 -16.90 -6.21 -0.84
C VAL A 94 -16.23 -5.50 0.33
N ILE A 95 -17.00 -4.67 1.06
CA ILE A 95 -16.44 -3.87 2.18
C ILE A 95 -15.72 -4.74 3.23
N PRO A 96 -16.29 -5.84 3.73
CA PRO A 96 -15.58 -6.74 4.65
C PRO A 96 -14.32 -7.37 4.04
N LEU A 97 -14.33 -7.72 2.75
CA LEU A 97 -13.17 -8.29 2.07
C LEU A 97 -12.01 -7.29 2.02
N LEU A 98 -12.30 -6.00 1.79
CA LEU A 98 -11.29 -4.93 1.77
C LEU A 98 -10.73 -4.56 3.16
N GLN A 99 -11.23 -5.15 4.23
CA GLN A 99 -10.58 -5.07 5.56
C GLN A 99 -9.42 -6.07 5.69
N THR A 100 -9.46 -7.16 4.92
CA THR A 100 -8.42 -8.20 4.92
C THR A 100 -7.50 -8.07 3.73
N TYR A 101 -8.05 -7.80 2.56
CA TYR A 101 -7.35 -7.71 1.28
C TYR A 101 -7.27 -6.26 0.81
N LYS A 102 -6.13 -5.82 0.31
CA LYS A 102 -5.97 -4.46 -0.26
C LYS A 102 -6.74 -4.29 -1.57
N LEU A 103 -7.07 -5.39 -2.25
CA LEU A 103 -7.70 -5.46 -3.56
C LEU A 103 -8.56 -6.72 -3.65
N VAL A 104 -9.72 -6.58 -4.30
CA VAL A 104 -10.62 -7.69 -4.65
C VAL A 104 -10.66 -7.83 -6.17
N VAL A 105 -10.44 -9.04 -6.66
CA VAL A 105 -10.45 -9.37 -8.08
C VAL A 105 -11.90 -9.58 -8.54
N VAL A 106 -12.28 -9.06 -9.71
CA VAL A 106 -13.62 -9.23 -10.28
C VAL A 106 -13.57 -10.14 -11.49
N TYR A 107 -14.31 -11.27 -11.42
CA TYR A 107 -14.47 -12.21 -12.51
C TYR A 107 -15.88 -12.14 -13.11
N ASP A 108 -16.00 -12.38 -14.42
CA ASP A 108 -17.29 -12.65 -15.05
C ASP A 108 -17.74 -14.12 -14.85
N GLU A 109 -18.91 -14.47 -15.38
CA GLU A 109 -19.47 -15.82 -15.33
C GLU A 109 -18.60 -16.87 -16.05
N ASP A 110 -17.79 -16.45 -17.02
CA ASP A 110 -16.84 -17.28 -17.75
C ASP A 110 -15.48 -17.40 -17.05
N HIS A 111 -15.36 -16.89 -15.80
CA HIS A 111 -14.10 -16.82 -15.03
C HIS A 111 -13.00 -15.99 -15.71
N ARG A 112 -13.37 -14.97 -16.48
CA ARG A 112 -12.42 -14.01 -17.05
C ARG A 112 -12.27 -12.83 -16.10
N LEU A 113 -11.04 -12.34 -15.97
CA LEU A 113 -10.73 -11.13 -15.21
C LEU A 113 -11.35 -9.90 -15.92
N VAL A 114 -12.34 -9.27 -15.30
CA VAL A 114 -13.05 -8.11 -15.87
C VAL A 114 -12.84 -6.82 -15.08
N GLY A 115 -12.40 -6.91 -13.83
CA GLY A 115 -12.21 -5.73 -13.00
C GLY A 115 -11.43 -5.99 -11.73
N GLN A 116 -11.28 -4.92 -10.97
CA GLN A 116 -10.77 -4.94 -9.59
C GLN A 116 -11.51 -3.91 -8.76
N VAL A 117 -11.56 -4.13 -7.45
CA VAL A 117 -12.10 -3.15 -6.49
C VAL A 117 -11.10 -2.92 -5.37
N THR A 118 -10.87 -1.66 -5.05
CA THR A 118 -10.06 -1.20 -3.92
C THR A 118 -10.89 -0.28 -3.01
N ALA A 119 -10.42 -0.01 -1.81
CA ALA A 119 -11.05 0.99 -0.94
C ALA A 119 -11.14 2.38 -1.60
N GLY A 120 -10.19 2.71 -2.50
CA GLY A 120 -10.25 3.95 -3.27
C GLY A 120 -11.41 4.00 -4.27
N ASP A 121 -11.78 2.87 -4.86
CA ASP A 121 -12.92 2.80 -5.80
C ASP A 121 -14.24 3.02 -5.04
N ILE A 122 -14.39 2.43 -3.86
CA ILE A 122 -15.54 2.66 -2.98
C ILE A 122 -15.65 4.14 -2.59
N LEU A 123 -14.56 4.76 -2.12
CA LEU A 123 -14.56 6.16 -1.69
C LEU A 123 -14.88 7.17 -2.82
N ARG A 124 -14.76 6.80 -4.10
CA ARG A 124 -15.17 7.65 -5.23
C ARG A 124 -16.68 7.74 -5.38
N VAL A 125 -17.41 6.70 -5.00
CA VAL A 125 -18.87 6.61 -5.17
C VAL A 125 -19.62 6.73 -3.85
N MET A 126 -19.05 6.18 -2.76
CA MET A 126 -19.60 6.33 -1.42
C MET A 126 -18.89 7.45 -0.69
N ARG A 127 -19.70 8.26 -0.01
CA ARG A 127 -19.23 9.33 0.89
C ARG A 127 -19.61 8.98 2.32
N PRO A 128 -18.76 8.22 3.04
CA PRO A 128 -19.03 7.88 4.41
C PRO A 128 -19.17 9.16 5.25
N GLN A 129 -20.17 9.19 6.10
CA GLN A 129 -20.45 10.35 6.96
C GLN A 129 -19.97 10.05 8.38
N GLY A 130 -19.50 11.05 9.09
CA GLY A 130 -19.08 10.90 10.48
C GLY A 130 -17.82 11.68 10.82
N LYS A 131 -17.32 11.42 12.01
CA LYS A 131 -16.10 12.05 12.52
C LYS A 131 -14.90 11.11 12.36
N LEU A 132 -13.72 11.70 12.16
CA LEU A 132 -12.48 10.92 12.08
C LEU A 132 -12.21 10.09 13.34
N GLU A 133 -12.68 10.54 14.53
CA GLU A 133 -12.49 9.80 15.79
C GLU A 133 -13.11 8.39 15.76
N ASP A 134 -14.18 8.18 14.97
CA ASP A 134 -14.90 6.90 14.87
C ASP A 134 -14.13 5.84 14.06
N VAL A 135 -13.19 6.30 13.21
CA VAL A 135 -12.43 5.46 12.27
C VAL A 135 -10.91 5.58 12.45
N LEU A 136 -10.47 6.20 13.56
CA LEU A 136 -9.05 6.31 13.90
C LEU A 136 -8.43 4.93 14.16
N GLU A 137 -7.25 4.74 13.62
CA GLU A 137 -6.38 3.61 13.89
C GLU A 137 -5.15 4.06 14.68
N PRO A 138 -4.59 3.21 15.56
CA PRO A 138 -3.34 3.50 16.22
C PRO A 138 -2.23 3.77 15.20
N ALA A 139 -1.47 4.84 15.40
CA ALA A 139 -0.33 5.15 14.55
C ALA A 139 0.95 4.51 15.10
N CYS A 140 1.65 3.76 14.26
CA CYS A 140 3.03 3.39 14.53
C CYS A 140 3.90 4.64 14.45
N THR A 141 4.83 4.81 15.38
CA THR A 141 5.85 5.86 15.34
C THR A 141 7.25 5.26 15.33
N ILE A 142 8.17 5.98 14.68
CA ILE A 142 9.59 5.59 14.59
C ILE A 142 10.45 6.86 14.63
N ASP A 143 11.63 6.77 15.28
CA ASP A 143 12.58 7.88 15.28
C ASP A 143 13.26 8.03 13.92
N GLN A 144 13.56 9.28 13.54
CA GLN A 144 14.21 9.59 12.25
C GLN A 144 15.60 8.95 12.11
N ASP A 145 16.32 8.74 13.21
CA ASP A 145 17.65 8.16 13.24
C ASP A 145 17.63 6.63 13.37
N GLU A 146 16.46 6.01 13.38
CA GLU A 146 16.33 4.55 13.33
C GLU A 146 16.79 4.01 11.97
N ARG A 147 17.34 2.81 11.96
CA ARG A 147 17.83 2.17 10.72
C ARG A 147 16.69 1.57 9.91
N VAL A 148 16.75 1.76 8.60
CA VAL A 148 15.77 1.18 7.67
C VAL A 148 15.68 -0.35 7.77
N VAL A 149 16.79 -1.03 8.09
CA VAL A 149 16.79 -2.49 8.29
C VAL A 149 15.94 -2.91 9.51
N HIS A 150 15.89 -2.11 10.57
CA HIS A 150 15.01 -2.38 11.72
C HIS A 150 13.55 -2.07 11.39
N TRP A 151 13.30 -0.95 10.71
CA TRP A 151 11.95 -0.64 10.22
C TRP A 151 11.40 -1.75 9.33
N ARG A 152 12.19 -2.19 8.34
CA ARG A 152 11.79 -3.29 7.46
C ARG A 152 11.47 -4.57 8.23
N ARG A 153 12.25 -4.91 9.26
CA ARG A 153 11.96 -6.06 10.11
C ARG A 153 10.62 -5.91 10.82
N ARG A 154 10.34 -4.74 11.40
CA ARG A 154 9.03 -4.45 12.02
C ARG A 154 7.88 -4.49 11.01
N MET A 155 8.08 -4.03 9.80
CA MET A 155 7.08 -4.17 8.73
C MET A 155 6.64 -5.63 8.55
N ILE A 156 7.60 -6.55 8.57
CA ILE A 156 7.35 -7.99 8.36
C ILE A 156 6.76 -8.62 9.64
N ASP A 157 7.43 -8.43 10.76
CA ASP A 157 7.10 -9.12 12.02
C ASP A 157 5.74 -8.65 12.58
N ASP A 158 5.42 -7.35 12.46
CA ASP A 158 4.21 -6.72 13.00
C ASP A 158 3.16 -6.42 11.93
N ASN A 159 3.37 -6.83 10.67
CA ASN A 159 2.53 -6.53 9.50
C ASN A 159 2.21 -5.02 9.35
N LEU A 160 3.23 -4.18 9.49
CA LEU A 160 3.11 -2.73 9.40
C LEU A 160 3.39 -2.26 7.96
N HIS A 161 2.53 -1.42 7.43
CA HIS A 161 2.70 -0.85 6.09
C HIS A 161 3.31 0.55 6.10
N ARG A 162 3.25 1.24 7.25
CA ARG A 162 3.70 2.63 7.42
C ARG A 162 3.96 2.97 8.90
N CYS A 163 4.86 3.92 9.13
CA CYS A 163 5.06 4.54 10.43
C CYS A 163 5.22 6.05 10.28
N LEU A 164 4.78 6.79 11.28
CA LEU A 164 5.02 8.21 11.40
C LEU A 164 6.42 8.44 11.94
N VAL A 165 7.19 9.27 11.25
CA VAL A 165 8.57 9.57 11.64
C VAL A 165 8.57 10.78 12.56
N THR A 166 9.25 10.62 13.69
CA THR A 166 9.33 11.68 14.70
C THR A 166 10.76 12.10 14.97
N GLU A 167 10.92 13.37 15.34
CA GLU A 167 12.13 13.93 15.93
C GLU A 167 11.76 14.57 17.26
N ASN A 168 12.37 14.11 18.35
CA ASN A 168 12.03 14.58 19.71
C ASN A 168 10.52 14.56 20.02
N GLY A 169 9.80 13.54 19.51
CA GLY A 169 8.37 13.35 19.67
C GLY A 169 7.48 14.20 18.74
N ARG A 170 8.05 15.04 17.89
CA ARG A 170 7.33 15.82 16.87
C ARG A 170 7.26 15.07 15.56
N LEU A 171 6.12 15.10 14.92
CA LEU A 171 5.89 14.52 13.58
C LEU A 171 6.68 15.33 12.53
N ILE A 172 7.57 14.66 11.80
CA ILE A 172 8.39 15.27 10.75
C ILE A 172 8.27 14.58 9.39
N GLY A 173 7.83 13.32 9.35
CA GLY A 173 7.77 12.53 8.14
C GLY A 173 6.85 11.33 8.27
N ILE A 174 6.71 10.60 7.19
CA ILE A 174 6.09 9.27 7.13
C ILE A 174 7.00 8.34 6.33
N VAL A 175 7.18 7.12 6.81
CA VAL A 175 7.90 6.07 6.07
C VAL A 175 6.96 4.91 5.80
N THR A 176 6.97 4.43 4.57
CA THR A 176 6.07 3.40 4.05
C THR A 176 6.84 2.24 3.41
N GLU A 177 6.14 1.15 3.13
CA GLU A 177 6.66 0.05 2.29
C GLU A 177 7.16 0.54 0.92
N THR A 178 6.53 1.58 0.36
CA THR A 178 6.93 2.21 -0.91
C THR A 178 8.33 2.84 -0.80
N ASP A 179 8.56 3.61 0.26
CA ASP A 179 9.85 4.27 0.48
C ASP A 179 10.97 3.23 0.61
N VAL A 180 10.70 2.13 1.31
CA VAL A 180 11.64 1.01 1.43
C VAL A 180 11.89 0.32 0.09
N ALA A 181 10.85 0.01 -0.68
CA ALA A 181 10.97 -0.65 -1.98
C ALA A 181 11.80 0.20 -2.96
N VAL A 182 11.50 1.50 -3.04
CA VAL A 182 12.21 2.46 -3.89
C VAL A 182 13.66 2.63 -3.46
N ALA A 183 13.91 2.75 -2.15
CA ALA A 183 15.27 2.85 -1.62
C ALA A 183 16.09 1.60 -1.92
N MET A 184 15.54 0.41 -1.64
CA MET A 184 16.22 -0.87 -1.92
C MET A 184 16.54 -1.05 -3.40
N ARG A 185 15.63 -0.67 -4.29
CA ARG A 185 15.86 -0.68 -5.73
C ARG A 185 17.02 0.23 -6.13
N LYS A 186 16.97 1.51 -5.73
CA LYS A 186 18.02 2.50 -6.05
C LYS A 186 19.39 2.04 -5.56
N PHE A 187 19.49 1.50 -4.35
CA PHE A 187 20.75 1.02 -3.81
C PHE A 187 21.35 -0.12 -4.65
N ARG A 188 20.53 -1.04 -5.12
CA ARG A 188 20.99 -2.17 -5.94
C ARG A 188 21.38 -1.78 -7.35
N GLU A 189 20.86 -0.68 -7.88
CA GLU A 189 21.21 -0.18 -9.21
C GLU A 189 22.51 0.64 -9.21
N ILE A 190 22.84 1.32 -8.12
CA ILE A 190 23.91 2.34 -8.06
C ILE A 190 25.20 1.81 -7.42
N VAL A 191 25.11 0.85 -6.52
CA VAL A 191 26.23 0.46 -5.66
C VAL A 191 26.79 -0.90 -6.10
N GLU A 192 28.13 -0.96 -6.35
CA GLU A 192 28.83 -2.22 -6.57
C GLU A 192 28.68 -3.18 -5.38
N ASP A 193 28.53 -4.49 -5.64
CA ASP A 193 28.18 -5.54 -4.68
C ASP A 193 28.93 -5.52 -3.36
N ARG A 194 30.22 -5.15 -3.38
CA ARG A 194 31.09 -5.16 -2.18
C ARG A 194 30.71 -4.14 -1.10
N HIS A 195 29.98 -3.08 -1.47
CA HIS A 195 29.65 -1.97 -0.56
C HIS A 195 28.15 -1.85 -0.28
N GLN A 196 27.31 -2.59 -1.00
CA GLN A 196 25.85 -2.54 -0.85
C GLN A 196 25.41 -2.90 0.56
N ASP A 197 25.91 -4.01 1.09
CA ASP A 197 25.52 -4.50 2.42
C ASP A 197 25.83 -3.50 3.54
N HIS A 198 26.98 -2.81 3.47
CA HIS A 198 27.37 -1.85 4.49
C HIS A 198 26.51 -0.58 4.42
N ARG A 199 26.23 -0.06 3.23
CA ARG A 199 25.41 1.15 3.05
C ARG A 199 23.96 0.91 3.41
N ILE A 200 23.36 -0.20 2.98
CA ILE A 200 21.98 -0.58 3.31
C ILE A 200 21.81 -0.70 4.83
N ARG A 201 22.77 -1.28 5.54
CA ARG A 201 22.72 -1.42 7.01
C ARG A 201 22.78 -0.11 7.76
N ASN A 202 23.37 0.92 7.18
CA ASN A 202 23.53 2.24 7.79
C ASN A 202 22.51 3.27 7.31
N LEU A 203 21.62 2.91 6.38
CA LEU A 203 20.56 3.77 5.91
C LEU A 203 19.57 4.08 7.03
N LEU A 204 19.32 5.35 7.26
CA LEU A 204 18.41 5.83 8.30
C LEU A 204 17.03 6.13 7.72
N VAL A 205 16.01 6.08 8.56
CA VAL A 205 14.62 6.38 8.18
C VAL A 205 14.51 7.78 7.59
N LYS A 206 15.19 8.77 8.12
CA LYS A 206 15.23 10.16 7.58
C LYS A 206 15.75 10.26 6.16
N ASP A 207 16.56 9.29 5.71
CA ASP A 207 17.14 9.30 4.35
C ASP A 207 16.13 8.86 3.29
N ILE A 208 15.03 8.19 3.70
CA ILE A 208 14.03 7.63 2.78
C ILE A 208 12.61 8.11 3.04
N MET A 209 12.33 8.72 4.20
CA MET A 209 10.98 9.17 4.56
C MET A 209 10.42 10.21 3.59
N THR A 210 9.11 10.22 3.46
CA THR A 210 8.38 11.29 2.76
C THR A 210 8.13 12.46 3.71
N THR A 211 8.51 13.67 3.27
CA THR A 211 8.30 14.94 3.98
C THR A 211 8.06 16.07 2.98
N PRO A 212 7.22 17.09 3.26
CA PRO A 212 6.38 17.24 4.45
C PRO A 212 5.21 16.24 4.49
N VAL A 213 4.71 15.97 5.69
CA VAL A 213 3.54 15.08 5.90
C VAL A 213 2.25 15.86 5.76
N ILE A 214 1.30 15.32 4.99
CA ILE A 214 -0.07 15.82 4.93
C ILE A 214 -0.81 15.28 6.16
N THR A 215 -1.37 16.16 6.97
CA THR A 215 -2.09 15.83 8.21
C THR A 215 -3.49 16.42 8.21
N LEU A 216 -4.37 15.85 9.03
CA LEU A 216 -5.67 16.42 9.37
C LEU A 216 -5.78 16.66 10.87
N GLY A 217 -6.54 17.68 11.25
CA GLY A 217 -6.89 17.91 12.65
C GLY A 217 -8.00 16.97 13.13
N VAL A 218 -8.10 16.77 14.44
CA VAL A 218 -9.11 15.88 15.07
C VAL A 218 -10.56 16.26 14.75
N ASN A 219 -10.81 17.51 14.37
CA ASN A 219 -12.16 18.01 14.05
C ASN A 219 -12.54 17.83 12.57
N ALA A 220 -11.63 17.32 11.74
CA ALA A 220 -11.92 17.03 10.33
C ALA A 220 -12.94 15.90 10.20
N THR A 221 -13.67 15.90 9.08
CA THR A 221 -14.67 14.88 8.77
C THR A 221 -14.08 13.72 7.97
N ILE A 222 -14.80 12.61 7.93
CA ILE A 222 -14.45 11.45 7.07
C ILE A 222 -14.43 11.87 5.59
N ASP A 223 -15.38 12.69 5.16
CA ASP A 223 -15.49 13.19 3.79
C ASP A 223 -14.27 14.05 3.39
N GLU A 224 -13.83 14.96 4.27
CA GLU A 224 -12.59 15.74 4.06
C GLU A 224 -11.35 14.84 3.92
N ALA A 225 -11.27 13.78 4.73
CA ALA A 225 -10.18 12.82 4.63
C ALA A 225 -10.23 12.03 3.32
N ALA A 226 -11.42 11.58 2.90
CA ALA A 226 -11.62 10.87 1.64
C ALA A 226 -11.22 11.74 0.44
N ASP A 227 -11.68 13.00 0.38
CA ASP A 227 -11.33 13.94 -0.67
C ASP A 227 -9.83 14.21 -0.73
N LEU A 228 -9.19 14.40 0.41
CA LEU A 228 -7.76 14.63 0.47
C LEU A 228 -6.96 13.41 0.02
N MET A 229 -7.38 12.19 0.43
CA MET A 229 -6.74 10.95 -0.02
C MET A 229 -6.89 10.71 -1.52
N LEU A 230 -8.07 10.99 -2.08
CA LEU A 230 -8.32 10.80 -3.51
C LEU A 230 -7.60 11.85 -4.35
N SER A 231 -7.67 13.13 -3.97
CA SER A 231 -7.05 14.24 -4.72
C SER A 231 -5.52 14.20 -4.69
N ARG A 232 -4.92 13.70 -3.59
CA ARG A 232 -3.46 13.60 -3.44
C ARG A 232 -2.88 12.24 -3.80
N GLY A 233 -3.74 11.26 -4.13
CA GLY A 233 -3.28 9.89 -4.43
C GLY A 233 -2.65 9.18 -3.25
N ILE A 234 -2.99 9.56 -2.00
CA ILE A 234 -2.45 8.95 -0.77
C ILE A 234 -3.45 7.99 -0.15
N SER A 235 -2.97 7.00 0.57
CA SER A 235 -3.80 5.94 1.17
C SER A 235 -3.99 6.09 2.68
N SER A 236 -3.35 7.07 3.30
CA SER A 236 -3.45 7.33 4.73
C SER A 236 -3.09 8.75 5.08
N ILE A 237 -3.66 9.25 6.18
CA ILE A 237 -3.40 10.59 6.69
C ILE A 237 -3.26 10.51 8.22
N PRO A 238 -2.14 11.00 8.79
CA PRO A 238 -2.01 11.19 10.22
C PRO A 238 -3.00 12.23 10.74
N VAL A 239 -3.62 11.94 11.88
CA VAL A 239 -4.52 12.86 12.57
C VAL A 239 -3.81 13.44 13.79
N VAL A 240 -3.81 14.76 13.89
CA VAL A 240 -3.09 15.50 14.91
C VAL A 240 -4.01 16.44 15.70
N ASN A 241 -3.64 16.70 16.95
CA ASN A 241 -4.21 17.77 17.77
C ASN A 241 -3.09 18.71 18.20
N GLY A 242 -2.94 19.84 17.50
CA GLY A 242 -1.72 20.65 17.57
C GLY A 242 -0.50 19.83 17.11
N ASP A 243 0.52 19.78 17.96
CA ASP A 243 1.74 18.99 17.71
C ASP A 243 1.63 17.50 18.10
N ARG A 244 0.52 17.10 18.71
CA ARG A 244 0.33 15.73 19.21
C ARG A 244 -0.30 14.84 18.15
N ILE A 245 0.35 13.72 17.84
CA ILE A 245 -0.22 12.64 17.03
C ILE A 245 -1.35 11.98 17.84
N VAL A 246 -2.54 11.88 17.25
CA VAL A 246 -3.72 11.24 17.85
C VAL A 246 -3.90 9.82 17.29
N GLY A 247 -3.65 9.66 16.01
CA GLY A 247 -3.79 8.39 15.31
C GLY A 247 -3.58 8.58 13.82
N MET A 248 -4.12 7.67 13.05
CA MET A 248 -4.09 7.69 11.59
C MET A 248 -5.43 7.23 11.04
N VAL A 249 -5.80 7.71 9.87
CA VAL A 249 -6.89 7.17 9.07
C VAL A 249 -6.35 6.63 7.77
N THR A 250 -6.98 5.58 7.25
CA THR A 250 -6.62 4.91 5.99
C THR A 250 -7.86 4.83 5.10
N ARG A 251 -7.67 4.60 3.79
CA ARG A 251 -8.82 4.35 2.90
C ARG A 251 -9.68 3.18 3.41
N SER A 252 -9.04 2.13 3.94
CA SER A 252 -9.76 0.98 4.51
C SER A 252 -10.50 1.33 5.79
N SER A 253 -9.96 2.21 6.64
CA SER A 253 -10.68 2.64 7.85
C SER A 253 -11.88 3.54 7.51
N LEU A 254 -11.76 4.40 6.47
CA LEU A 254 -12.86 5.27 6.06
C LEU A 254 -14.08 4.52 5.50
N ILE A 255 -13.88 3.43 4.77
CA ILE A 255 -15.01 2.64 4.21
C ILE A 255 -15.74 1.79 5.26
N ARG A 256 -15.27 1.75 6.52
CA ARG A 256 -15.96 1.09 7.64
C ARG A 256 -17.01 1.96 8.31
N ALA A 257 -17.02 3.25 8.04
CA ALA A 257 -17.95 4.23 8.65
C ALA A 257 -19.41 4.13 8.08
#